data_bb4ae93e28c0e08cb5ed0498dd5782d9
#
_entry.id   bb4ae93e28c0e08cb5ed0498dd5782d9
#
_cell.length_a   1.000
_cell.length_b   1.000
_cell.length_c   1.000
_cell.angle_alpha   90.00
_cell.angle_beta   90.00
_cell.angle_gamma   90.00
#
_symmetry.space_group_name_H-M   'P 1'
#
loop_
_entity.id
_entity.type
_entity.pdbx_description
1 polymer ?
#
loop_
_entity_poly.entity_id
_entity_poly.type
_entity_poly.pdbx_seq_one_letter_code
_entity_poly.pdbx_strand_id
1 'polypeptide(L)'
;MKNLNNLFLFALISLLTVSLNAQSVDEIIENYFENTGGAENWENVQGMKMNASINQMGMEIPIEMVQLKDKMYTKISVQGMDIKQGVFDGETLWSTNFMSMKAEKSDQEDVQIVKDELAEFPDPFLNYKENGFTAELMGTEVVDGSDTFKVKLTKKPMVVDGEEVPNVSTYYFDTENFVPIMMHEEVMSGPGKGMIMEAKMSDYQEVEGLYMPFSMSQGVKDQPGQPLTITSIELNVEADESEFKFPETETEVQENN
;
A
#
# COMPACT_ATOMS: atom_id res chain seq x y z
N MET A 1 -7.32 -70.94 -20.84
CA MET A 1 -6.64 -70.22 -19.76
C MET A 1 -5.69 -69.17 -20.35
N LYS A 2 -6.19 -68.19 -20.96
CA LYS A 2 -5.39 -67.10 -21.58
C LYS A 2 -6.20 -65.77 -21.53
N ASN A 3 -6.56 -65.20 -20.38
CA ASN A 3 -7.16 -63.85 -20.33
C ASN A 3 -7.10 -63.23 -18.92
N LEU A 4 -6.21 -63.73 -18.03
CA LEU A 4 -6.15 -63.20 -16.66
C LEU A 4 -4.96 -62.27 -16.40
N ASN A 5 -4.00 -62.17 -17.33
CA ASN A 5 -2.77 -61.39 -17.13
C ASN A 5 -2.84 -59.92 -17.62
N ASN A 6 -3.91 -59.57 -18.35
CA ASN A 6 -4.01 -58.17 -18.85
C ASN A 6 -4.84 -57.24 -17.95
N LEU A 7 -5.44 -57.74 -16.87
CA LEU A 7 -6.23 -56.93 -15.96
C LEU A 7 -5.40 -56.29 -14.81
N PHE A 8 -4.19 -56.83 -14.58
CA PHE A 8 -3.31 -56.33 -13.50
C PHE A 8 -2.36 -55.20 -13.92
N LEU A 9 -2.22 -54.94 -15.22
CA LEU A 9 -1.32 -53.89 -15.73
C LEU A 9 -2.03 -52.52 -15.84
N PHE A 10 -3.37 -52.48 -15.77
CA PHE A 10 -4.13 -51.23 -15.87
C PHE A 10 -4.44 -50.56 -14.50
N ALA A 11 -4.19 -51.28 -13.40
CA ALA A 11 -4.45 -50.77 -12.05
C ALA A 11 -3.25 -50.00 -11.39
N LEU A 12 -2.09 -49.98 -12.07
CA LEU A 12 -0.86 -49.37 -11.51
C LEU A 12 -0.51 -48.00 -12.10
N ILE A 13 -1.35 -47.44 -12.99
CA ILE A 13 -1.11 -46.17 -13.66
C ILE A 13 -1.90 -44.98 -12.98
N SER A 14 -2.74 -45.26 -12.00
CA SER A 14 -3.65 -44.24 -11.43
C SER A 14 -3.25 -43.68 -10.06
N LEU A 15 -1.98 -43.76 -9.66
CA LEU A 15 -1.50 -43.21 -8.38
C LEU A 15 -0.24 -42.33 -8.51
N LEU A 16 -0.05 -41.68 -9.65
CA LEU A 16 0.74 -40.45 -9.67
C LEU A 16 -0.22 -39.26 -9.45
N THR A 17 -0.75 -39.15 -8.25
CA THR A 17 -1.18 -37.84 -7.75
C THR A 17 0.09 -37.02 -7.65
N VAL A 18 0.39 -36.27 -8.71
CA VAL A 18 1.28 -35.11 -8.59
C VAL A 18 0.59 -34.24 -7.54
N SER A 19 1.08 -34.26 -6.31
CA SER A 19 0.84 -33.19 -5.38
C SER A 19 1.50 -31.98 -6.02
N LEU A 20 0.75 -31.25 -6.83
CA LEU A 20 1.03 -29.86 -7.08
C LEU A 20 1.01 -29.26 -5.66
N ASN A 21 2.19 -29.00 -5.10
CA ASN A 21 2.30 -28.12 -3.95
C ASN A 21 1.72 -26.78 -4.42
N ALA A 22 0.41 -26.63 -4.23
CA ALA A 22 -0.21 -25.32 -4.37
C ALA A 22 0.43 -24.47 -3.29
N GLN A 23 1.18 -23.48 -3.72
CA GLN A 23 1.86 -22.54 -2.82
C GLN A 23 0.81 -21.93 -1.89
N SER A 24 1.07 -21.96 -0.58
CA SER A 24 0.16 -21.35 0.38
C SER A 24 0.33 -19.84 0.39
N VAL A 25 -0.69 -19.10 0.82
CA VAL A 25 -0.58 -17.66 0.97
C VAL A 25 0.52 -17.27 1.96
N ASP A 26 0.72 -18.07 3.01
CA ASP A 26 1.77 -17.85 4.00
C ASP A 26 3.17 -17.97 3.38
N GLU A 27 3.40 -18.98 2.53
CA GLU A 27 4.67 -19.12 1.82
C GLU A 27 4.93 -17.97 0.84
N ILE A 28 3.89 -17.42 0.21
CA ILE A 28 4.03 -16.24 -0.67
C ILE A 28 4.48 -15.04 0.15
N ILE A 29 3.85 -14.78 1.29
CA ILE A 29 4.16 -13.66 2.17
C ILE A 29 5.56 -13.84 2.83
N GLU A 30 5.91 -15.06 3.24
CA GLU A 30 7.23 -15.38 3.77
C GLU A 30 8.33 -15.09 2.73
N ASN A 31 8.18 -15.60 1.50
CA ASN A 31 9.11 -15.33 0.41
C ASN A 31 9.18 -13.84 0.04
N TYR A 32 8.06 -13.11 0.13
CA TYR A 32 8.04 -11.66 -0.07
C TYR A 32 8.99 -10.98 0.91
N PHE A 33 8.85 -11.25 2.20
CA PHE A 33 9.74 -10.64 3.19
C PHE A 33 11.18 -11.13 3.04
N GLU A 34 11.42 -12.42 2.78
CA GLU A 34 12.78 -12.92 2.54
C GLU A 34 13.45 -12.20 1.37
N ASN A 35 12.74 -12.02 0.26
CA ASN A 35 13.27 -11.38 -0.94
C ASN A 35 13.40 -9.86 -0.82
N THR A 36 12.69 -9.25 0.12
CA THR A 36 12.74 -7.80 0.33
C THR A 36 13.56 -7.38 1.55
N GLY A 37 14.39 -8.27 2.09
CA GLY A 37 15.38 -7.94 3.12
C GLY A 37 15.10 -8.51 4.51
N GLY A 38 14.04 -9.31 4.66
CA GLY A 38 13.69 -10.02 5.88
C GLY A 38 12.70 -9.28 6.79
N ALA A 39 11.74 -10.01 7.35
CA ALA A 39 10.69 -9.46 8.19
C ALA A 39 11.24 -8.67 9.40
N GLU A 40 12.33 -9.14 10.02
CA GLU A 40 12.98 -8.46 11.15
C GLU A 40 13.49 -7.05 10.78
N ASN A 41 14.03 -6.88 9.56
CA ASN A 41 14.47 -5.57 9.10
C ASN A 41 13.28 -4.64 8.84
N TRP A 42 12.18 -5.16 8.30
CA TRP A 42 10.93 -4.43 8.14
C TRP A 42 10.34 -3.99 9.49
N GLU A 43 10.35 -4.84 10.53
CA GLU A 43 9.89 -4.50 11.89
C GLU A 43 10.68 -3.34 12.53
N ASN A 44 11.95 -3.20 12.14
CA ASN A 44 12.82 -2.14 12.65
C ASN A 44 12.60 -0.77 11.99
N VAL A 45 11.75 -0.67 10.96
CA VAL A 45 11.40 0.61 10.33
C VAL A 45 10.48 1.39 11.26
N GLN A 46 10.93 2.56 11.70
CA GLN A 46 10.18 3.45 12.59
C GLN A 46 9.61 4.67 11.87
N GLY A 47 10.13 4.97 10.69
CA GLY A 47 9.71 6.06 9.84
C GLY A 47 10.33 5.97 8.47
N MET A 48 9.71 6.61 7.50
CA MET A 48 10.15 6.64 6.11
C MET A 48 9.93 8.03 5.53
N LYS A 49 10.94 8.53 4.83
CA LYS A 49 10.82 9.71 3.99
C LYS A 49 11.07 9.31 2.54
N MET A 50 10.14 9.66 1.69
CA MET A 50 10.19 9.38 0.26
C MET A 50 10.15 10.70 -0.51
N ASN A 51 11.15 10.93 -1.36
CA ASN A 51 11.12 11.99 -2.35
C ASN A 51 10.76 11.41 -3.70
N ALA A 52 9.82 12.04 -4.37
CA ALA A 52 9.30 11.58 -5.64
C ALA A 52 8.97 12.77 -6.55
N SER A 53 8.66 12.48 -7.80
CA SER A 53 8.11 13.47 -8.72
C SER A 53 7.03 12.89 -9.62
N ILE A 54 6.11 13.75 -10.03
CA ILE A 54 5.16 13.49 -11.11
C ILE A 54 5.42 14.44 -12.26
N ASN A 55 5.25 13.95 -13.50
CA ASN A 55 5.29 14.82 -14.67
C ASN A 55 3.88 15.19 -15.08
N GLN A 56 3.56 16.47 -15.01
CA GLN A 56 2.28 16.99 -15.44
C GLN A 56 2.49 18.07 -16.52
N MET A 57 2.01 17.80 -17.73
CA MET A 57 2.14 18.71 -18.88
C MET A 57 3.59 19.17 -19.15
N GLY A 58 4.58 18.29 -18.94
CA GLY A 58 6.01 18.61 -19.13
C GLY A 58 6.66 19.35 -17.96
N MET A 59 5.94 19.60 -16.87
CA MET A 59 6.49 20.13 -15.62
C MET A 59 6.71 18.99 -14.64
N GLU A 60 7.89 18.92 -14.08
CA GLU A 60 8.20 18.03 -12.98
C GLU A 60 7.75 18.67 -11.66
N ILE A 61 6.89 17.98 -10.93
CA ILE A 61 6.33 18.44 -9.66
C ILE A 61 6.92 17.57 -8.55
N PRO A 62 7.79 18.13 -7.70
CA PRO A 62 8.35 17.42 -6.58
C PRO A 62 7.30 17.11 -5.52
N ILE A 63 7.42 15.90 -4.95
CA ILE A 63 6.58 15.40 -3.86
C ILE A 63 7.51 14.86 -2.78
N GLU A 64 7.28 15.27 -1.55
CA GLU A 64 7.91 14.71 -0.36
C GLU A 64 6.81 14.04 0.49
N MET A 65 7.00 12.78 0.80
CA MET A 65 6.13 12.01 1.69
C MET A 65 6.93 11.60 2.91
N VAL A 66 6.38 11.84 4.09
CA VAL A 66 6.94 11.36 5.35
C VAL A 66 5.87 10.59 6.09
N GLN A 67 6.21 9.38 6.48
CA GLN A 67 5.37 8.52 7.29
C GLN A 67 6.17 7.99 8.49
N LEU A 68 5.66 8.25 9.66
CA LEU A 68 6.11 7.69 10.94
C LEU A 68 5.04 6.73 11.45
N LYS A 69 5.27 6.04 12.54
CA LYS A 69 4.27 5.11 13.12
C LYS A 69 2.95 5.78 13.53
N ASP A 70 3.01 7.06 13.88
CA ASP A 70 1.87 7.81 14.42
C ASP A 70 1.60 9.15 13.72
N LYS A 71 2.37 9.49 12.68
CA LYS A 71 2.29 10.78 11.98
C LYS A 71 2.61 10.62 10.51
N MET A 72 2.03 11.47 9.69
CA MET A 72 2.35 11.51 8.27
C MET A 72 2.09 12.87 7.64
N TYR A 73 2.73 13.13 6.50
CA TYR A 73 2.35 14.19 5.57
C TYR A 73 2.81 13.89 4.15
N THR A 74 2.11 14.49 3.20
CA THR A 74 2.56 14.63 1.82
C THR A 74 2.68 16.12 1.50
N LYS A 75 3.84 16.53 1.00
CA LYS A 75 4.12 17.90 0.56
C LYS A 75 4.37 17.94 -0.94
N ILE A 76 3.61 18.72 -1.65
CA ILE A 76 3.67 18.91 -3.10
C ILE A 76 4.15 20.33 -3.38
N SER A 77 5.28 20.48 -4.07
CA SER A 77 5.86 21.80 -4.35
C SER A 77 5.52 22.24 -5.77
N VAL A 78 4.65 23.24 -5.90
CA VAL A 78 4.20 23.77 -7.19
C VAL A 78 4.57 25.24 -7.28
N GLN A 79 5.42 25.61 -8.23
CA GLN A 79 5.81 27.00 -8.49
C GLN A 79 6.33 27.77 -7.25
N GLY A 80 7.02 27.05 -6.36
CA GLY A 80 7.58 27.62 -5.13
C GLY A 80 6.57 27.75 -3.97
N MET A 81 5.37 27.21 -4.12
CA MET A 81 4.38 27.05 -3.05
C MET A 81 4.31 25.60 -2.62
N ASP A 82 4.31 25.38 -1.30
CA ASP A 82 4.13 24.05 -0.73
C ASP A 82 2.65 23.82 -0.38
N ILE A 83 2.09 22.75 -0.94
CA ILE A 83 0.74 22.29 -0.69
C ILE A 83 0.86 21.03 0.14
N LYS A 84 0.31 21.02 1.35
CA LYS A 84 0.35 19.85 2.22
C LYS A 84 -0.97 19.09 2.17
N GLN A 85 -0.89 17.76 2.08
CA GLN A 85 -2.03 16.85 2.00
C GLN A 85 -1.87 15.73 3.02
N GLY A 86 -2.98 15.31 3.63
CA GLY A 86 -2.99 14.20 4.56
C GLY A 86 -2.06 14.39 5.74
N VAL A 87 -1.94 15.62 6.25
CA VAL A 87 -1.06 15.91 7.39
C VAL A 87 -1.73 15.45 8.66
N PHE A 88 -1.08 14.53 9.36
CA PHE A 88 -1.56 13.98 10.62
C PHE A 88 -0.49 14.10 11.71
N ASP A 89 -0.83 14.72 12.83
CA ASP A 89 0.07 14.95 13.97
C ASP A 89 -0.12 13.96 15.13
N GLY A 90 -0.96 12.93 14.93
CA GLY A 90 -1.38 11.95 15.93
C GLY A 90 -2.81 12.21 16.46
N GLU A 91 -3.34 13.43 16.30
CA GLU A 91 -4.67 13.82 16.76
C GLU A 91 -5.49 14.50 15.67
N THR A 92 -4.88 15.44 14.95
CA THR A 92 -5.52 16.27 13.93
C THR A 92 -5.07 15.86 12.54
N LEU A 93 -6.02 15.55 11.68
CA LEU A 93 -5.82 15.36 10.25
C LEU A 93 -6.23 16.63 9.51
N TRP A 94 -5.39 17.10 8.58
CA TRP A 94 -5.70 18.29 7.79
C TRP A 94 -5.03 18.26 6.42
N SER A 95 -5.57 19.04 5.50
CA SER A 95 -5.01 19.24 4.17
C SER A 95 -5.16 20.68 3.72
N THR A 96 -4.29 21.12 2.80
CA THR A 96 -4.47 22.38 2.11
C THR A 96 -5.57 22.22 1.04
N ASN A 97 -6.62 23.02 1.14
CA ASN A 97 -7.63 23.09 0.10
C ASN A 97 -7.06 23.78 -1.14
N PHE A 98 -7.10 23.09 -2.28
CA PHE A 98 -6.50 23.57 -3.53
C PHE A 98 -7.14 24.85 -4.10
N MET A 99 -8.40 25.15 -3.75
CA MET A 99 -9.09 26.32 -4.26
C MET A 99 -8.85 27.54 -3.38
N SER A 100 -8.97 27.37 -2.07
CA SER A 100 -8.81 28.46 -1.09
C SER A 100 -7.36 28.68 -0.67
N MET A 101 -6.48 27.70 -0.91
CA MET A 101 -5.09 27.62 -0.41
C MET A 101 -4.99 27.73 1.12
N LYS A 102 -6.04 27.34 1.82
CA LYS A 102 -6.10 27.34 3.29
C LYS A 102 -6.06 25.90 3.81
N ALA A 103 -5.48 25.74 4.99
CA ALA A 103 -5.55 24.48 5.70
C ALA A 103 -6.98 24.25 6.22
N GLU A 104 -7.49 23.04 5.99
CA GLU A 104 -8.81 22.59 6.44
C GLU A 104 -8.65 21.26 7.18
N LYS A 105 -9.29 21.16 8.36
CA LYS A 105 -9.28 19.94 9.16
C LYS A 105 -10.29 18.94 8.59
N SER A 106 -9.91 17.69 8.57
CA SER A 106 -10.80 16.57 8.30
C SER A 106 -11.69 16.25 9.51
N ASP A 107 -12.72 15.46 9.31
CA ASP A 107 -13.59 14.98 10.38
C ASP A 107 -12.95 13.81 11.16
N GLN A 108 -13.67 13.34 12.20
CA GLN A 108 -13.16 12.29 13.09
C GLN A 108 -13.17 10.90 12.44
N GLU A 109 -13.99 10.71 11.41
CA GLU A 109 -14.04 9.46 10.67
C GLU A 109 -12.79 9.30 9.80
N ASP A 110 -12.41 10.35 9.07
CA ASP A 110 -11.15 10.39 8.31
C ASP A 110 -9.93 10.22 9.25
N VAL A 111 -9.94 10.86 10.42
CA VAL A 111 -8.89 10.69 11.44
C VAL A 111 -8.74 9.24 11.86
N GLN A 112 -9.85 8.51 12.05
CA GLN A 112 -9.79 7.10 12.43
C GLN A 112 -9.26 6.23 11.30
N ILE A 113 -9.65 6.49 10.05
CA ILE A 113 -9.13 5.78 8.87
C ILE A 113 -7.60 5.94 8.79
N VAL A 114 -7.08 7.16 8.93
CA VAL A 114 -5.62 7.40 8.89
C VAL A 114 -4.90 6.71 10.05
N LYS A 115 -5.50 6.67 11.25
CA LYS A 115 -4.91 5.91 12.38
C LYS A 115 -4.84 4.42 12.09
N ASP A 116 -5.86 3.86 11.49
CA ASP A 116 -5.89 2.45 11.14
C ASP A 116 -4.86 2.13 10.04
N GLU A 117 -4.70 3.00 9.03
CA GLU A 117 -3.67 2.89 7.99
C GLU A 117 -2.24 3.00 8.58
N LEU A 118 -2.00 3.94 9.48
CA LEU A 118 -0.69 4.09 10.13
C LEU A 118 -0.34 2.89 11.02
N ALA A 119 -1.33 2.19 11.58
CA ALA A 119 -1.11 0.97 12.34
C ALA A 119 -0.61 -0.21 11.47
N GLU A 120 -0.76 -0.11 10.14
CA GLU A 120 -0.25 -1.08 9.17
C GLU A 120 1.20 -0.80 8.74
N PHE A 121 1.77 0.34 9.15
CA PHE A 121 3.14 0.72 8.81
C PHE A 121 4.16 -0.20 9.50
N PRO A 122 5.23 -0.62 8.80
CA PRO A 122 5.65 -0.20 7.45
C PRO A 122 5.05 -1.04 6.31
N ASP A 123 4.40 -2.16 6.58
CA ASP A 123 3.81 -3.03 5.57
C ASP A 123 2.60 -3.79 6.14
N PRO A 124 1.45 -3.84 5.45
CA PRO A 124 0.23 -4.45 5.96
C PRO A 124 0.31 -5.98 6.12
N PHE A 125 1.26 -6.65 5.46
CA PHE A 125 1.49 -8.09 5.63
C PHE A 125 2.38 -8.41 6.83
N LEU A 126 3.07 -7.41 7.39
CA LEU A 126 3.90 -7.62 8.56
C LEU A 126 3.02 -7.93 9.78
N ASN A 127 3.23 -9.13 10.34
CA ASN A 127 2.45 -9.59 11.48
C ASN A 127 0.90 -9.53 11.26
N TYR A 128 0.45 -9.73 10.00
CA TYR A 128 -0.94 -9.52 9.63
C TYR A 128 -1.94 -10.36 10.44
N LYS A 129 -1.56 -11.60 10.82
CA LYS A 129 -2.42 -12.48 11.64
C LYS A 129 -2.59 -11.94 13.06
N GLU A 130 -1.51 -11.46 13.67
CA GLU A 130 -1.49 -10.84 15.00
C GLU A 130 -2.30 -9.55 15.01
N ASN A 131 -2.29 -8.81 13.89
CA ASN A 131 -3.10 -7.62 13.68
C ASN A 131 -4.59 -7.95 13.47
N GLY A 132 -4.94 -9.25 13.34
CA GLY A 132 -6.31 -9.72 13.13
C GLY A 132 -6.75 -9.65 11.68
N PHE A 133 -5.81 -9.55 10.73
CA PHE A 133 -6.07 -9.58 9.29
C PHE A 133 -6.07 -11.02 8.77
N THR A 134 -6.67 -11.23 7.60
CA THR A 134 -6.65 -12.51 6.90
C THR A 134 -6.17 -12.32 5.47
N ALA A 135 -5.30 -13.23 5.02
CA ALA A 135 -4.85 -13.27 3.63
C ALA A 135 -5.35 -14.56 2.97
N GLU A 136 -5.84 -14.45 1.74
CA GLU A 136 -6.37 -15.58 0.96
C GLU A 136 -5.73 -15.60 -0.43
N LEU A 137 -5.16 -16.73 -0.84
CA LEU A 137 -4.73 -16.94 -2.22
C LEU A 137 -5.94 -17.17 -3.12
N MET A 138 -6.22 -16.22 -4.00
CA MET A 138 -7.35 -16.25 -4.93
C MET A 138 -7.03 -16.97 -6.25
N GLY A 139 -5.81 -17.45 -6.43
CA GLY A 139 -5.30 -18.08 -7.65
C GLY A 139 -4.17 -17.30 -8.29
N THR A 140 -3.98 -17.50 -9.59
CA THR A 140 -2.96 -16.79 -10.37
C THR A 140 -3.61 -15.96 -11.47
N GLU A 141 -2.94 -14.85 -11.85
CA GLU A 141 -3.37 -13.96 -12.93
C GLU A 141 -2.14 -13.41 -13.65
N VAL A 142 -2.26 -13.10 -14.94
CA VAL A 142 -1.18 -12.45 -15.69
C VAL A 142 -1.38 -10.94 -15.63
N VAL A 143 -0.39 -10.22 -15.10
CA VAL A 143 -0.39 -8.76 -14.98
C VAL A 143 0.78 -8.20 -15.80
N ASP A 144 0.48 -7.41 -16.81
CA ASP A 144 1.49 -6.77 -17.70
C ASP A 144 2.52 -7.77 -18.27
N GLY A 145 2.11 -9.05 -18.46
CA GLY A 145 2.95 -10.11 -19.00
C GLY A 145 3.71 -10.95 -17.96
N SER A 146 3.62 -10.61 -16.68
CA SER A 146 4.16 -11.41 -15.57
C SER A 146 3.09 -12.31 -14.97
N ASP A 147 3.43 -13.56 -14.67
CA ASP A 147 2.59 -14.44 -13.88
C ASP A 147 2.57 -13.96 -12.43
N THR A 148 1.39 -13.87 -11.82
CA THR A 148 1.24 -13.37 -10.44
C THR A 148 0.39 -14.29 -9.59
N PHE A 149 0.69 -14.33 -8.29
CA PHE A 149 -0.22 -14.79 -7.26
C PHE A 149 -1.17 -13.67 -6.87
N LYS A 150 -2.47 -13.93 -6.98
CA LYS A 150 -3.51 -12.99 -6.56
C LYS A 150 -3.87 -13.25 -5.11
N VAL A 151 -3.52 -12.33 -4.22
CA VAL A 151 -3.73 -12.42 -2.78
C VAL A 151 -4.72 -11.35 -2.33
N LYS A 152 -5.80 -11.79 -1.69
CA LYS A 152 -6.76 -10.89 -1.04
C LYS A 152 -6.36 -10.72 0.42
N LEU A 153 -6.11 -9.49 0.85
CA LEU A 153 -5.91 -9.11 2.24
C LEU A 153 -7.21 -8.47 2.76
N THR A 154 -7.78 -9.06 3.80
CA THR A 154 -8.93 -8.49 4.52
C THR A 154 -8.46 -7.97 5.86
N LYS A 155 -8.60 -6.68 6.07
CA LYS A 155 -8.19 -5.94 7.25
C LYS A 155 -9.38 -5.75 8.20
N LYS A 156 -9.20 -5.02 9.30
CA LYS A 156 -10.33 -4.64 10.16
C LYS A 156 -11.31 -3.77 9.37
N PRO A 157 -12.62 -3.96 9.55
CA PRO A 157 -13.59 -3.07 8.94
C PRO A 157 -13.31 -1.61 9.28
N MET A 158 -13.53 -0.72 8.31
CA MET A 158 -13.50 0.72 8.55
C MET A 158 -14.91 1.27 8.71
N VAL A 159 -15.05 2.43 9.32
CA VAL A 159 -16.33 3.15 9.41
C VAL A 159 -16.35 4.22 8.33
N VAL A 160 -17.40 4.23 7.52
CA VAL A 160 -17.62 5.21 6.46
C VAL A 160 -19.08 5.66 6.49
N ASP A 161 -19.32 6.95 6.59
CA ASP A 161 -20.67 7.54 6.77
C ASP A 161 -21.44 6.94 7.98
N GLY A 162 -20.70 6.56 9.05
CA GLY A 162 -21.23 5.94 10.26
C GLY A 162 -21.58 4.45 10.12
N GLU A 163 -21.26 3.80 9.02
CA GLU A 163 -21.50 2.38 8.78
C GLU A 163 -20.18 1.59 8.69
N GLU A 164 -20.13 0.39 9.27
CA GLU A 164 -19.00 -0.51 9.06
C GLU A 164 -19.01 -1.06 7.63
N VAL A 165 -17.88 -0.87 6.93
CA VAL A 165 -17.66 -1.38 5.58
C VAL A 165 -16.42 -2.27 5.54
N PRO A 166 -16.38 -3.27 4.63
CA PRO A 166 -15.20 -4.11 4.46
C PRO A 166 -13.97 -3.27 4.06
N ASN A 167 -12.81 -3.58 4.66
CA ASN A 167 -11.51 -3.04 4.29
C ASN A 167 -10.71 -4.16 3.61
N VAL A 168 -10.69 -4.16 2.28
CA VAL A 168 -10.13 -5.25 1.48
C VAL A 168 -9.23 -4.70 0.39
N SER A 169 -8.00 -5.19 0.35
CA SER A 169 -7.04 -4.93 -0.73
C SER A 169 -6.72 -6.23 -1.47
N THR A 170 -6.50 -6.16 -2.78
CA THR A 170 -6.06 -7.29 -3.58
C THR A 170 -4.68 -7.01 -4.15
N TYR A 171 -3.71 -7.83 -3.78
CA TYR A 171 -2.32 -7.72 -4.22
C TYR A 171 -1.99 -8.78 -5.26
N TYR A 172 -1.12 -8.43 -6.18
CA TYR A 172 -0.62 -9.30 -7.23
C TYR A 172 0.89 -9.43 -7.09
N PHE A 173 1.33 -10.54 -6.52
CA PHE A 173 2.73 -10.83 -6.28
C PHE A 173 3.34 -11.53 -7.50
N ASP A 174 4.42 -11.01 -8.03
CA ASP A 174 5.20 -11.68 -9.07
C ASP A 174 5.62 -13.10 -8.62
N THR A 175 5.46 -14.11 -9.48
CA THR A 175 5.70 -15.51 -9.10
C THR A 175 7.19 -15.88 -9.01
N GLU A 176 8.09 -15.07 -9.55
CA GLU A 176 9.53 -15.31 -9.53
C GLU A 176 10.20 -14.60 -8.35
N ASN A 177 9.83 -13.33 -8.13
CA ASN A 177 10.47 -12.48 -7.12
C ASN A 177 9.64 -12.32 -5.85
N PHE A 178 8.36 -12.71 -5.86
CA PHE A 178 7.42 -12.60 -4.74
C PHE A 178 7.18 -11.17 -4.25
N VAL A 179 7.44 -10.16 -5.07
CA VAL A 179 7.12 -8.77 -4.74
C VAL A 179 5.78 -8.36 -5.33
N PRO A 180 4.99 -7.49 -4.68
CA PRO A 180 3.76 -6.99 -5.25
C PRO A 180 4.07 -6.06 -6.42
N ILE A 181 3.50 -6.33 -7.59
CA ILE A 181 3.62 -5.50 -8.79
C ILE A 181 2.35 -4.71 -9.08
N MET A 182 1.24 -5.09 -8.46
CA MET A 182 -0.03 -4.37 -8.58
C MET A 182 -0.87 -4.56 -7.31
N MET A 183 -1.68 -3.56 -6.99
CA MET A 183 -2.67 -3.61 -5.91
C MET A 183 -3.98 -2.97 -6.40
N HIS A 184 -5.09 -3.53 -5.95
CA HIS A 184 -6.43 -2.99 -6.14
C HIS A 184 -7.11 -2.72 -4.81
N GLU A 185 -7.78 -1.58 -4.69
CA GLU A 185 -8.66 -1.22 -3.58
C GLU A 185 -9.93 -0.56 -4.08
N GLU A 186 -11.05 -0.80 -3.41
CA GLU A 186 -12.31 -0.14 -3.71
C GLU A 186 -12.40 1.18 -2.95
N VAL A 187 -12.82 2.25 -3.63
CA VAL A 187 -13.11 3.53 -2.99
C VAL A 187 -14.43 3.42 -2.24
N MET A 188 -14.38 3.56 -0.92
CA MET A 188 -15.54 3.31 -0.05
C MET A 188 -16.39 4.55 0.16
N SER A 189 -15.89 5.77 -0.12
CA SER A 189 -16.60 7.03 0.13
C SER A 189 -16.40 8.07 -0.96
N GLY A 190 -17.17 9.15 -0.90
CA GLY A 190 -17.02 10.31 -1.78
C GLY A 190 -17.43 10.07 -3.24
N PRO A 191 -17.05 10.99 -4.15
CA PRO A 191 -17.48 10.95 -5.57
C PRO A 191 -16.98 9.73 -6.35
N GLY A 192 -15.95 9.05 -5.84
CA GLY A 192 -15.37 7.85 -6.45
C GLY A 192 -15.93 6.53 -5.90
N LYS A 193 -16.89 6.55 -4.98
CA LYS A 193 -17.41 5.34 -4.30
C LYS A 193 -17.77 4.24 -5.31
N GLY A 194 -17.24 3.04 -5.06
CA GLY A 194 -17.39 1.85 -5.90
C GLY A 194 -16.38 1.76 -7.07
N MET A 195 -15.54 2.78 -7.29
CA MET A 195 -14.44 2.66 -8.23
C MET A 195 -13.34 1.80 -7.63
N ILE A 196 -12.67 1.02 -8.47
CA ILE A 196 -11.47 0.29 -8.06
C ILE A 196 -10.25 1.16 -8.40
N MET A 197 -9.49 1.50 -7.39
CA MET A 197 -8.18 2.11 -7.57
C MET A 197 -7.14 1.02 -7.85
N GLU A 198 -6.27 1.30 -8.77
CA GLU A 198 -5.14 0.45 -9.15
C GLU A 198 -3.84 1.19 -8.86
N ALA A 199 -2.97 0.57 -8.09
CA ALA A 199 -1.58 0.99 -7.93
C ALA A 199 -0.67 -0.08 -8.55
N LYS A 200 0.27 0.33 -9.40
CA LYS A 200 1.32 -0.53 -9.95
C LYS A 200 2.66 -0.13 -9.38
N MET A 201 3.52 -1.13 -9.15
CA MET A 201 4.82 -0.98 -8.52
C MET A 201 5.87 -1.70 -9.36
N SER A 202 7.03 -1.07 -9.55
CA SER A 202 8.16 -1.66 -10.29
C SER A 202 9.47 -1.00 -9.89
N ASP A 203 10.58 -1.43 -10.52
CA ASP A 203 11.92 -0.90 -10.26
C ASP A 203 12.30 -0.99 -8.78
N TYR A 204 12.23 -2.23 -8.24
CA TYR A 204 12.61 -2.50 -6.86
C TYR A 204 14.12 -2.31 -6.67
N GLN A 205 14.51 -1.43 -5.76
CA GLN A 205 15.90 -1.10 -5.45
C GLN A 205 16.17 -1.29 -3.96
N GLU A 206 17.44 -1.55 -3.62
CA GLU A 206 17.87 -1.70 -2.23
C GLU A 206 18.00 -0.34 -1.54
N VAL A 207 17.38 -0.24 -0.35
CA VAL A 207 17.48 0.90 0.56
C VAL A 207 17.79 0.37 1.95
N GLU A 208 18.99 0.56 2.43
CA GLU A 208 19.42 0.15 3.78
C GLU A 208 19.14 -1.33 4.11
N GLY A 209 19.24 -2.21 3.08
CA GLY A 209 19.01 -3.64 3.21
C GLY A 209 17.56 -4.09 2.95
N LEU A 210 16.64 -3.17 2.67
CA LEU A 210 15.28 -3.48 2.23
C LEU A 210 15.11 -3.18 0.74
N TYR A 211 14.31 -3.98 0.02
CA TYR A 211 13.98 -3.74 -1.37
C TYR A 211 12.61 -3.08 -1.49
N MET A 212 12.56 -1.91 -2.09
CA MET A 212 11.38 -1.06 -2.23
C MET A 212 11.19 -0.60 -3.67
N PRO A 213 9.93 -0.36 -4.15
CA PRO A 213 9.68 0.10 -5.50
C PRO A 213 10.10 1.56 -5.69
N PHE A 214 10.77 1.87 -6.80
CA PHE A 214 11.16 3.23 -7.19
C PHE A 214 10.31 3.79 -8.34
N SER A 215 9.46 2.98 -8.93
CA SER A 215 8.48 3.41 -9.92
C SER A 215 7.08 2.95 -9.49
N MET A 216 6.18 3.89 -9.40
CA MET A 216 4.78 3.62 -9.08
C MET A 216 3.87 4.29 -10.10
N SER A 217 2.66 3.79 -10.27
CA SER A 217 1.58 4.53 -10.92
C SER A 217 0.28 4.25 -10.20
N GLN A 218 -0.58 5.27 -10.11
CA GLN A 218 -1.86 5.14 -9.43
C GLN A 218 -2.98 5.74 -10.29
N GLY A 219 -4.12 5.08 -10.33
CA GLY A 219 -5.29 5.54 -11.09
C GLY A 219 -6.49 4.65 -10.87
N VAL A 220 -7.57 4.94 -11.59
CA VAL A 220 -8.74 4.07 -11.64
C VAL A 220 -8.42 2.87 -12.53
N LYS A 221 -8.76 1.67 -12.07
CA LYS A 221 -8.58 0.44 -12.84
C LYS A 221 -9.07 0.57 -14.28
N ASP A 222 -8.34 -0.03 -15.20
CA ASP A 222 -8.58 0.01 -16.64
C ASP A 222 -8.46 1.44 -17.27
N GLN A 223 -7.86 2.39 -16.55
CA GLN A 223 -7.53 3.72 -17.05
C GLN A 223 -6.03 4.00 -16.90
N PRO A 224 -5.47 4.92 -17.69
CA PRO A 224 -4.07 5.31 -17.49
C PRO A 224 -3.84 5.87 -16.08
N GLY A 225 -2.92 5.26 -15.34
CA GLY A 225 -2.51 5.78 -14.04
C GLY A 225 -1.57 6.98 -14.16
N GLN A 226 -1.50 7.78 -13.10
CA GLN A 226 -0.52 8.86 -12.96
C GLN A 226 0.82 8.26 -12.51
N PRO A 227 1.88 8.33 -13.33
CA PRO A 227 3.20 7.86 -12.93
C PRO A 227 3.79 8.72 -11.81
N LEU A 228 4.38 8.05 -10.83
CA LEU A 228 5.15 8.62 -9.73
C LEU A 228 6.55 8.00 -9.78
N THR A 229 7.57 8.83 -9.98
CA THR A 229 8.98 8.39 -9.94
C THR A 229 9.56 8.73 -8.58
N ILE A 230 9.99 7.72 -7.84
CA ILE A 230 10.66 7.89 -6.56
C ILE A 230 12.14 8.16 -6.82
N THR A 231 12.67 9.21 -6.22
CA THR A 231 14.07 9.64 -6.41
C THR A 231 14.96 9.26 -5.22
N SER A 232 14.40 9.18 -4.04
CA SER A 232 15.08 8.67 -2.86
C SER A 232 14.09 8.17 -1.81
N ILE A 233 14.52 7.18 -1.04
CA ILE A 233 13.87 6.71 0.19
C ILE A 233 14.91 6.76 1.30
N GLU A 234 14.55 7.29 2.44
CA GLU A 234 15.35 7.33 3.67
C GLU A 234 14.53 6.66 4.77
N LEU A 235 15.16 5.71 5.49
CA LEU A 235 14.50 4.98 6.58
C LEU A 235 14.86 5.59 7.93
N ASN A 236 14.00 5.35 8.92
CA ASN A 236 14.21 5.75 10.31
C ASN A 236 14.53 7.25 10.48
N VAL A 237 13.89 8.08 9.65
CA VAL A 237 14.10 9.53 9.67
C VAL A 237 13.54 10.18 10.91
N GLU A 238 14.22 11.22 11.37
CA GLU A 238 13.66 12.20 12.30
C GLU A 238 12.98 13.31 11.48
N ALA A 239 11.74 13.59 11.75
CA ALA A 239 11.00 14.64 11.08
C ALA A 239 10.77 15.84 12.00
N ASP A 240 10.76 17.06 11.43
CA ASP A 240 10.46 18.26 12.19
C ASP A 240 8.98 18.24 12.63
N GLU A 241 8.75 18.28 13.94
CA GLU A 241 7.41 18.31 14.53
C GLU A 241 6.53 19.47 14.02
N SER A 242 7.15 20.56 13.57
CA SER A 242 6.42 21.71 13.01
C SER A 242 5.75 21.40 11.66
N GLU A 243 6.28 20.40 10.93
CA GLU A 243 5.73 20.02 9.62
C GLU A 243 4.34 19.38 9.73
N PHE A 244 4.02 18.78 10.87
CA PHE A 244 2.74 18.09 11.10
C PHE A 244 1.66 19.02 11.69
N LYS A 245 2.04 20.16 12.27
CA LYS A 245 1.10 21.03 12.98
C LYS A 245 0.12 21.72 12.04
N PHE A 246 -1.14 21.78 12.47
CA PHE A 246 -2.12 22.62 11.80
C PHE A 246 -1.68 24.10 11.90
N PRO A 247 -1.59 24.84 10.77
CA PRO A 247 -1.18 26.23 10.80
C PRO A 247 -2.25 27.08 11.50
N GLU A 248 -1.85 27.79 12.57
CA GLU A 248 -2.72 28.77 13.22
C GLU A 248 -2.99 29.94 12.27
N THR A 249 -4.25 30.25 12.04
CA THR A 249 -4.61 31.45 11.27
C THR A 249 -4.40 32.68 12.15
N GLU A 250 -3.85 33.76 11.58
CA GLU A 250 -3.61 35.04 12.29
C GLU A 250 -4.86 35.60 12.99
N THR A 251 -6.06 35.10 12.71
CA THR A 251 -7.33 35.52 13.29
C THR A 251 -7.55 34.95 14.70
N GLU A 252 -7.00 33.79 15.05
CA GLU A 252 -7.17 33.20 16.40
C GLU A 252 -6.24 33.85 17.43
N VAL A 253 -5.17 34.50 17.00
CA VAL A 253 -4.23 35.20 17.90
C VAL A 253 -4.82 36.50 18.46
N GLN A 254 -5.85 37.08 17.82
CA GLN A 254 -6.47 38.34 18.25
C GLN A 254 -7.62 38.16 19.26
N GLU A 255 -8.17 36.98 19.44
CA GLU A 255 -9.23 36.72 20.43
C GLU A 255 -8.70 36.34 21.83
N ASN A 256 -7.40 36.06 21.96
CA ASN A 256 -6.78 35.64 23.23
C ASN A 256 -5.88 36.72 23.87
N ASN A 257 -5.93 38.00 23.44
CA ASN A 257 -5.22 39.12 24.05
C ASN A 257 -6.16 40.18 24.69
#